data_c2341030707152d2c3a36fbae9a3c9db
#
_entry.id   c2341030707152d2c3a36fbae9a3c9db
#
_cell.length_a   1.000
_cell.length_b   1.000
_cell.length_c   1.000
_cell.angle_alpha   90.00
_cell.angle_beta   90.00
_cell.angle_gamma   90.00
#
_symmetry.space_group_name_H-M   'P 1'
#
loop_
_entity.id
_entity.type
_entity.pdbx_description
1 polymer ?
#
loop_
_entity_poly.entity_id
_entity_poly.type
_entity_poly.pdbx_seq_one_letter_code
_entity_poly.pdbx_strand_id
1 'polypeptide(L)'
;MAALDGKITIESGLRPCMVKIPKQVKKHVAKPANTITGEMTLYTEEPEREIKALFHCWNHRSELVGESYLRGGHPAGQISATFAIVEYSDGTIHEVEPTQIRFVDNAMRKYVFTEMEEKHNV
;
A
#
# COMPACT_ATOMS: atom_id res chain seq x y z
N MET A 1 23.80 0.93 -27.20
CA MET A 1 23.93 2.26 -26.63
C MET A 1 24.21 2.17 -25.13
N ALA A 2 25.34 2.66 -24.74
CA ALA A 2 25.73 2.62 -23.34
C ALA A 2 24.78 3.41 -22.44
N ALA A 3 24.17 4.44 -23.00
CA ALA A 3 23.21 5.24 -22.25
C ALA A 3 21.95 4.49 -21.86
N LEU A 4 21.76 3.31 -22.41
CA LEU A 4 20.57 2.51 -22.13
C LEU A 4 20.73 1.59 -20.91
N ASP A 5 21.91 1.59 -20.32
CA ASP A 5 22.14 0.78 -19.14
C ASP A 5 21.47 1.38 -17.91
N GLY A 6 22.04 1.18 -16.78
CA GLY A 6 21.48 1.58 -15.51
C GLY A 6 20.88 2.98 -15.44
N LYS A 7 21.30 3.89 -16.30
CA LYS A 7 20.72 5.23 -16.32
C LYS A 7 19.25 5.23 -16.72
N ILE A 8 18.87 4.43 -17.69
CA ILE A 8 17.48 4.33 -18.09
C ILE A 8 16.67 3.68 -16.98
N THR A 9 17.22 2.69 -16.33
CA THR A 9 16.56 2.06 -15.21
C THR A 9 16.30 3.05 -14.08
N ILE A 10 17.27 3.91 -13.77
CA ILE A 10 17.13 4.93 -12.74
C ILE A 10 16.09 5.97 -13.17
N GLU A 11 16.04 6.30 -14.43
CA GLU A 11 15.10 7.30 -14.96
C GLU A 11 13.72 6.74 -15.21
N SER A 12 13.52 5.44 -15.05
CA SER A 12 12.24 4.80 -15.34
C SER A 12 11.12 5.17 -14.37
N GLY A 13 11.42 5.94 -13.35
CA GLY A 13 10.42 6.38 -12.39
C GLY A 13 10.23 5.45 -11.21
N LEU A 14 11.00 4.39 -11.12
CA LEU A 14 10.95 3.51 -9.95
C LEU A 14 11.54 4.22 -8.75
N ARG A 15 10.87 4.11 -7.62
CA ARG A 15 11.32 4.78 -6.40
C ARG A 15 11.35 3.79 -5.24
N PRO A 16 12.42 3.79 -4.45
CA PRO A 16 12.46 2.99 -3.24
C PRO A 16 11.49 3.55 -2.19
N CYS A 17 10.78 2.66 -1.55
CA CYS A 17 9.80 3.04 -0.55
C CYS A 17 9.69 1.97 0.54
N MET A 18 9.03 2.37 1.63
CA MET A 18 8.62 1.45 2.68
C MET A 18 7.10 1.36 2.66
N VAL A 19 6.59 0.16 2.75
CA VAL A 19 5.16 -0.09 2.79
C VAL A 19 4.80 -0.53 4.20
N LYS A 20 3.82 0.16 4.77
CA LYS A 20 3.33 -0.12 6.10
C LYS A 20 2.30 -1.25 6.03
N ILE A 21 2.60 -2.35 6.67
CA ILE A 21 1.67 -3.47 6.80
C ILE A 21 0.96 -3.30 8.14
N PRO A 22 -0.35 -3.10 8.13
CA PRO A 22 -1.08 -2.88 9.37
C PRO A 22 -1.09 -4.13 10.24
N LYS A 23 -1.36 -3.92 11.52
CA LYS A 23 -1.55 -5.01 12.45
C LYS A 23 -2.64 -5.94 11.94
N GLN A 24 -2.35 -7.23 11.95
CA GLN A 24 -3.29 -8.24 11.47
C GLN A 24 -3.57 -9.25 12.56
N VAL A 25 -4.82 -9.67 12.62
CA VAL A 25 -5.24 -10.74 13.50
C VAL A 25 -5.77 -11.86 12.63
N LYS A 26 -5.12 -13.01 12.69
CA LYS A 26 -5.52 -14.17 11.94
C LYS A 26 -6.25 -15.15 12.85
N LYS A 27 -7.41 -15.60 12.39
CA LYS A 27 -8.20 -16.58 13.07
C LYS A 27 -7.86 -17.97 12.52
N HIS A 28 -7.49 -18.87 13.41
CA HIS A 28 -7.22 -20.25 13.06
C HIS A 28 -8.21 -21.15 13.77
N VAL A 29 -8.80 -22.06 13.03
CA VAL A 29 -9.67 -23.07 13.59
C VAL A 29 -8.91 -24.38 13.61
N ALA A 30 -8.69 -24.92 14.78
CA ALA A 30 -7.97 -26.17 14.97
C ALA A 30 -8.83 -27.16 15.74
N LYS A 31 -8.69 -28.42 15.40
CA LYS A 31 -9.37 -29.50 16.11
C LYS A 31 -8.29 -30.32 16.82
N PRO A 32 -8.12 -30.16 18.14
CA PRO A 32 -7.12 -30.92 18.86
C PRO A 32 -7.42 -32.40 18.81
N ALA A 33 -6.38 -33.20 18.66
CA ALA A 33 -6.53 -34.65 18.52
C ALA A 33 -7.20 -35.34 19.71
N ASN A 34 -7.15 -34.71 20.87
CA ASN A 34 -7.66 -35.29 22.11
C ASN A 34 -9.06 -34.85 22.48
N THR A 35 -9.71 -34.06 21.67
CA THR A 35 -11.03 -33.57 22.02
C THR A 35 -12.09 -34.23 21.15
N ILE A 36 -13.11 -34.70 21.84
CA ILE A 36 -14.28 -35.24 21.22
C ILE A 36 -15.19 -34.11 20.77
N THR A 37 -15.09 -32.98 21.42
CA THR A 37 -15.97 -31.86 21.18
C THR A 37 -15.25 -30.74 20.48
N GLY A 38 -15.35 -30.63 19.29
CA GLY A 38 -15.25 -29.36 18.81
C GLY A 38 -13.93 -28.77 18.41
N GLU A 39 -14.10 -27.67 17.77
CA GLU A 39 -13.03 -26.89 17.22
C GLU A 39 -12.55 -25.87 18.24
N MET A 40 -11.24 -25.67 18.24
CA MET A 40 -10.62 -24.63 19.05
C MET A 40 -10.30 -23.47 18.14
N THR A 41 -10.72 -22.28 18.50
CA THR A 41 -10.41 -21.09 17.76
C THR A 41 -9.19 -20.43 18.36
N LEU A 42 -8.16 -20.26 17.54
CA LEU A 42 -6.93 -19.59 17.91
C LEU A 42 -6.78 -18.30 17.14
N TYR A 43 -6.26 -17.28 17.80
CA TYR A 43 -5.98 -16.00 17.17
C TYR A 43 -4.48 -15.76 17.20
N THR A 44 -3.95 -15.41 16.03
CA THR A 44 -2.55 -15.02 15.92
C THR A 44 -2.51 -13.54 15.56
N GLU A 45 -1.81 -12.75 16.34
CA GLU A 45 -1.59 -11.34 16.06
C GLU A 45 -0.25 -11.14 15.39
N GLU A 46 -0.26 -10.43 14.29
CA GLU A 46 0.95 -9.94 13.65
C GLU A 46 1.00 -8.43 13.86
N PRO A 47 2.09 -7.91 14.47
CA PRO A 47 2.19 -6.48 14.70
C PRO A 47 2.38 -5.70 13.41
N GLU A 48 2.10 -4.41 13.49
CA GLU A 48 2.38 -3.49 12.40
C GLU A 48 3.87 -3.51 12.08
N ARG A 49 4.19 -3.46 10.80
CA ARG A 49 5.59 -3.45 10.34
C ARG A 49 5.70 -2.67 9.05
N GLU A 50 6.92 -2.29 8.70
CA GLU A 50 7.23 -1.71 7.41
C GLU A 50 8.13 -2.65 6.63
N ILE A 51 7.89 -2.77 5.33
CA ILE A 51 8.70 -3.61 4.45
C ILE A 51 9.23 -2.77 3.29
N LYS A 52 10.37 -3.18 2.77
CA LYS A 52 10.98 -2.53 1.61
C LYS A 52 10.22 -2.88 0.35
N ALA A 53 10.05 -1.90 -0.52
CA ALA A 53 9.38 -2.10 -1.79
C ALA A 53 9.89 -1.11 -2.83
N LEU A 54 9.60 -1.40 -4.08
CA LEU A 54 9.82 -0.46 -5.19
C LEU A 54 8.48 0.03 -5.68
N PHE A 55 8.33 1.34 -5.68
CA PHE A 55 7.15 1.98 -6.23
C PHE A 55 7.27 2.06 -7.75
N HIS A 56 6.28 1.54 -8.46
CA HIS A 56 6.23 1.57 -9.92
C HIS A 56 5.42 2.75 -10.43
N CYS A 57 4.20 2.86 -10.00
CA CYS A 57 3.32 3.92 -10.49
C CYS A 57 2.07 4.02 -9.62
N TRP A 58 1.32 5.09 -9.86
CA TRP A 58 -0.02 5.22 -9.29
C TRP A 58 -1.02 4.62 -10.25
N ASN A 59 -1.99 3.91 -9.71
CA ASN A 59 -3.10 3.37 -10.49
C ASN A 59 -4.40 3.97 -9.97
N HIS A 60 -5.16 4.52 -10.87
CA HIS A 60 -6.43 5.14 -10.54
C HIS A 60 -7.57 4.27 -11.05
N ARG A 61 -8.46 3.88 -10.16
CA ARG A 61 -9.64 3.09 -10.51
C ARG A 61 -10.90 3.88 -10.25
N SER A 62 -11.86 3.68 -11.12
CA SER A 62 -13.21 4.17 -10.88
C SER A 62 -14.20 3.09 -11.23
N GLU A 63 -15.23 2.97 -10.40
CA GLU A 63 -16.30 2.01 -10.61
C GLU A 63 -17.62 2.72 -10.61
N LEU A 64 -18.51 2.27 -11.49
CA LEU A 64 -19.89 2.74 -11.49
C LEU A 64 -20.64 2.01 -10.38
N VAL A 65 -21.32 2.79 -9.55
CA VAL A 65 -22.10 2.26 -8.45
C VAL A 65 -23.56 2.51 -8.76
N GLY A 66 -24.33 1.44 -8.82
CA GLY A 66 -25.78 1.55 -9.01
C GLY A 66 -26.49 2.01 -7.77
N GLU A 67 -27.77 2.39 -7.92
CA GLU A 67 -28.60 2.72 -6.79
C GLU A 67 -28.78 1.51 -5.90
N SER A 68 -28.76 1.74 -4.61
CA SER A 68 -28.94 0.67 -3.63
C SER A 68 -30.20 0.93 -2.81
N TYR A 69 -31.27 0.29 -3.17
CA TYR A 69 -32.52 0.42 -2.45
C TYR A 69 -32.52 -0.31 -1.11
N LEU A 70 -31.75 -1.38 -1.04
CA LEU A 70 -31.75 -2.24 0.12
C LEU A 70 -30.98 -1.68 1.30
N ARG A 71 -30.16 -0.67 1.08
CA ARG A 71 -29.30 -0.10 2.11
C ARG A 71 -29.62 1.35 2.42
N GLY A 72 -30.86 1.73 2.25
CA GLY A 72 -31.21 3.11 2.42
C GLY A 72 -30.78 3.99 1.28
N GLY A 73 -30.34 3.37 0.22
CA GLY A 73 -30.10 4.03 -1.04
C GLY A 73 -29.02 5.09 -1.04
N HIS A 74 -27.97 4.84 -1.73
CA HIS A 74 -27.14 5.93 -2.20
C HIS A 74 -27.42 6.10 -3.69
N PRO A 75 -27.29 7.32 -4.22
CA PRO A 75 -27.54 7.54 -5.63
C PRO A 75 -26.55 6.78 -6.50
N ALA A 76 -26.96 6.48 -7.70
CA ALA A 76 -26.05 5.93 -8.69
C ALA A 76 -24.93 6.94 -8.92
N GLY A 77 -23.72 6.45 -9.09
CA GLY A 77 -22.57 7.33 -9.25
C GLY A 77 -21.30 6.57 -9.56
N GLN A 78 -20.19 7.23 -9.29
CA GLN A 78 -18.88 6.71 -9.56
C GLN A 78 -18.04 6.81 -8.30
N ILE A 79 -17.40 5.70 -7.94
CA ILE A 79 -16.42 5.66 -6.86
C ILE A 79 -15.03 5.61 -7.48
N SER A 80 -14.16 6.49 -7.03
CA SER A 80 -12.78 6.55 -7.52
C SER A 80 -11.82 6.34 -6.36
N ALA A 81 -10.74 5.64 -6.65
CA ALA A 81 -9.67 5.44 -5.68
C ALA A 81 -8.32 5.35 -6.39
N THR A 82 -7.29 5.83 -5.72
CA THR A 82 -5.92 5.77 -6.23
C THR A 82 -5.12 4.81 -5.37
N PHE A 83 -4.40 3.92 -6.02
CA PHE A 83 -3.53 2.94 -5.36
C PHE A 83 -2.11 3.09 -5.88
N ALA A 84 -1.15 2.74 -5.04
CA ALA A 84 0.23 2.63 -5.47
C ALA A 84 0.50 1.19 -5.91
N ILE A 85 1.12 1.04 -7.06
CA ILE A 85 1.58 -0.26 -7.54
C ILE A 85 3.03 -0.40 -7.08
N VAL A 86 3.27 -1.39 -6.24
CA VAL A 86 4.58 -1.60 -5.65
C VAL A 86 5.03 -3.04 -5.85
N GLU A 87 6.33 -3.22 -5.89
CA GLU A 87 6.94 -4.53 -5.96
C GLU A 87 7.65 -4.82 -4.64
N TYR A 88 7.28 -5.93 -4.02
CA TYR A 88 7.93 -6.38 -2.79
C TYR A 88 9.26 -7.05 -3.10
N SER A 89 10.07 -7.26 -2.07
CA SER A 89 11.41 -7.83 -2.24
C SER A 89 11.43 -9.26 -2.81
N ASP A 90 10.32 -9.95 -2.73
CA ASP A 90 10.18 -11.28 -3.32
C ASP A 90 9.74 -11.25 -4.80
N GLY A 91 9.61 -10.06 -5.37
CA GLY A 91 9.20 -9.87 -6.76
C GLY A 91 7.69 -9.82 -6.99
N THR A 92 6.89 -9.94 -5.94
CA THR A 92 5.43 -9.86 -6.10
C THR A 92 4.96 -8.42 -6.21
N ILE A 93 3.94 -8.23 -7.01
CA ILE A 93 3.34 -6.90 -7.26
C ILE A 93 2.09 -6.78 -6.42
N HIS A 94 1.98 -5.64 -5.74
CA HIS A 94 0.86 -5.36 -4.85
C HIS A 94 0.30 -3.97 -5.09
N GLU A 95 -0.97 -3.83 -4.78
CA GLU A 95 -1.62 -2.54 -4.74
C GLU A 95 -1.77 -2.13 -3.28
N VAL A 96 -1.28 -0.95 -2.95
CA VAL A 96 -1.37 -0.44 -1.58
C VAL A 96 -1.96 0.96 -1.58
N GLU A 97 -2.56 1.34 -0.47
CA GLU A 97 -3.12 2.67 -0.34
C GLU A 97 -2.01 3.72 -0.24
N PRO A 98 -2.24 4.94 -0.73
CA PRO A 98 -1.24 6.00 -0.64
C PRO A 98 -0.76 6.28 0.79
N THR A 99 -1.63 6.08 1.77
CA THR A 99 -1.29 6.30 3.18
C THR A 99 -0.38 5.23 3.76
N GLN A 100 -0.24 4.10 3.08
CA GLN A 100 0.62 3.01 3.52
C GLN A 100 2.06 3.13 3.04
N ILE A 101 2.35 4.08 2.17
CA ILE A 101 3.63 4.15 1.49
C ILE A 101 4.42 5.36 1.96
N ARG A 102 5.72 5.17 2.15
CA ARG A 102 6.66 6.22 2.52
C ARG A 102 7.89 6.10 1.63
N PHE A 103 8.18 7.14 0.87
CA PHE A 103 9.36 7.15 0.02
C PHE A 103 10.62 7.40 0.83
N VAL A 104 11.69 6.73 0.46
CA VAL A 104 12.97 6.81 1.19
C VAL A 104 14.12 7.31 0.32
N ASP A 105 13.80 7.82 -0.86
CA ASP A 105 14.80 8.31 -1.81
C ASP A 105 15.17 9.77 -1.61
N ASN A 106 14.59 10.44 -0.63
CA ASN A 106 14.83 11.85 -0.33
C ASN A 106 14.63 12.77 -1.55
N ALA A 107 13.67 12.44 -2.40
CA ALA A 107 13.43 13.20 -3.63
C ALA A 107 13.12 14.67 -3.37
N MET A 108 12.56 15.00 -2.21
CA MET A 108 12.25 16.37 -1.87
C MET A 108 13.47 17.27 -1.79
N ARG A 109 14.64 16.71 -1.57
CA ARG A 109 15.88 17.50 -1.54
C ARG A 109 16.20 18.15 -2.88
N LYS A 110 15.63 17.63 -3.96
CA LYS A 110 15.85 18.17 -5.30
C LYS A 110 15.02 19.40 -5.58
N TYR A 111 14.07 19.72 -4.71
CA TYR A 111 13.16 20.84 -4.91
C TYR A 111 13.55 22.00 -4.01
N VAL A 112 13.34 23.19 -4.51
CA VAL A 112 13.61 24.41 -3.76
C VAL A 112 12.31 24.91 -3.13
N PHE A 113 12.33 25.12 -1.83
CA PHE A 113 11.18 25.66 -1.11
C PHE A 113 11.39 27.15 -0.86
N THR A 114 10.28 27.85 -0.68
CA THR A 114 10.35 29.29 -0.39
C THR A 114 10.87 29.52 1.02
N GLU A 115 11.46 30.71 1.26
CA GLU A 115 11.92 31.09 2.59
C GLU A 115 10.82 31.03 3.64
N MET A 116 9.60 31.31 3.24
CA MET A 116 8.47 31.27 4.16
C MET A 116 8.26 29.87 4.72
N GLU A 117 8.38 28.86 3.91
CA GLU A 117 8.27 27.49 4.37
C GLU A 117 9.44 27.08 5.25
N GLU A 118 10.63 27.52 4.93
CA GLU A 118 11.82 27.25 5.73
C GLU A 118 11.67 27.84 7.13
N LYS A 119 11.11 29.03 7.25
CA LYS A 119 10.86 29.66 8.54
C LYS A 119 9.87 28.87 9.39
N HIS A 120 8.90 28.26 8.76
CA HIS A 120 7.91 27.44 9.47
C HIS A 120 8.49 26.14 9.98
N ASN A 121 9.55 25.69 9.38
CA ASN A 121 10.20 24.42 9.73
C ASN A 121 11.24 24.56 10.85
N VAL A 122 11.45 25.73 11.33
CA VAL A 122 12.43 25.98 12.40
C VAL A 122 11.83 25.74 13.78
#